data_2eef2d03a910cae1d0408b0da8eb5a24
#
_entry.id   2eef2d03a910cae1d0408b0da8eb5a24
#
_cell.length_a   1.000
_cell.length_b   1.000
_cell.length_c   1.000
_cell.angle_alpha   90.00
_cell.angle_beta   90.00
_cell.angle_gamma   90.00
#
_symmetry.space_group_name_H-M   'P 1'
#
loop_
_entity.id
_entity.type
_entity.pdbx_description
1 polymer ?
#
loop_
_entity_poly.entity_id
_entity_poly.type
_entity_poly.pdbx_seq_one_letter_code
_entity_poly.pdbx_strand_id
1 'polypeptide(L)'
;MHDKERMQELWQKMSLWMNSYMKSFYSPEKATKAKSHLEIKSAKTIFFDDAQIVDGIILKEKHTWKVTHNCEQLAKHLRLSEHDVMLAKMIGLFHDVGRFYQFTVYRTFNDALSENHAKLGLKVIADLPFMQELSKEDLATLKFAIGNHNARVIEATDNKRYLSFAKLIRDADKIDIYRVLKPYLAPTDGTGCSPDFVDLFIEGKQCDYTKMRTQDDRKLVRLMWVYDINYAWSLKAIVEQNYIEDIIGKLSHDDKMMIGINRLRKYIEEKLATTDVWEG
;
A
#
# COMPACT_ATOMS: atom_id res chain seq x y z
N MET A 1 -19.58 7.59 28.28
CA MET A 1 -18.22 7.72 27.75
C MET A 1 -18.25 8.59 26.51
N HIS A 2 -17.48 9.65 26.43
CA HIS A 2 -17.42 10.50 25.24
C HIS A 2 -16.89 9.66 24.05
N ASP A 3 -17.41 9.88 22.84
CA ASP A 3 -17.01 9.14 21.62
C ASP A 3 -15.48 9.14 21.41
N LYS A 4 -14.84 10.25 21.69
CA LYS A 4 -13.37 10.38 21.66
C LYS A 4 -12.65 9.38 22.60
N GLU A 5 -13.11 9.25 23.85
CA GLU A 5 -12.52 8.32 24.83
C GLU A 5 -12.69 6.87 24.36
N ARG A 6 -13.87 6.52 23.85
CA ARG A 6 -14.18 5.21 23.30
C ARG A 6 -13.25 4.86 22.13
N MET A 7 -13.08 5.77 21.17
CA MET A 7 -12.21 5.56 20.02
C MET A 7 -10.73 5.47 20.44
N GLN A 8 -10.32 6.20 21.48
CA GLN A 8 -8.97 6.11 22.01
C GLN A 8 -8.70 4.77 22.68
N GLU A 9 -9.61 4.27 23.49
CA GLU A 9 -9.50 2.93 24.11
C GLU A 9 -9.46 1.82 23.06
N LEU A 10 -10.32 1.93 22.05
CA LEU A 10 -10.37 0.99 20.94
C LEU A 10 -9.05 0.97 20.15
N TRP A 11 -8.49 2.13 19.87
CA TRP A 11 -7.17 2.27 19.27
C TRP A 11 -6.08 1.58 20.10
N GLN A 12 -6.09 1.75 21.43
CA GLN A 12 -5.11 1.08 22.30
C GLN A 12 -5.22 -0.44 22.22
N LYS A 13 -6.45 -1.00 22.29
CA LYS A 13 -6.68 -2.44 22.14
C LYS A 13 -6.15 -2.95 20.79
N MET A 14 -6.49 -2.28 19.70
CA MET A 14 -6.10 -2.63 18.34
C MET A 14 -4.58 -2.56 18.14
N SER A 15 -3.94 -1.51 18.61
CA SER A 15 -2.50 -1.32 18.46
C SER A 15 -1.70 -2.33 19.29
N LEU A 16 -2.12 -2.64 20.51
CA LEU A 16 -1.50 -3.67 21.34
C LEU A 16 -1.64 -5.07 20.70
N TRP A 17 -2.82 -5.40 20.21
CA TRP A 17 -3.04 -6.66 19.50
C TRP A 17 -2.16 -6.75 18.25
N MET A 18 -2.16 -5.71 17.40
CA MET A 18 -1.38 -5.71 16.16
C MET A 18 0.12 -5.85 16.44
N ASN A 19 0.64 -5.17 17.47
CA ASN A 19 2.04 -5.30 17.87
C ASN A 19 2.37 -6.76 18.28
N SER A 20 1.50 -7.39 19.07
CA SER A 20 1.66 -8.79 19.47
C SER A 20 1.54 -9.74 18.28
N TYR A 21 0.59 -9.48 17.38
CA TYR A 21 0.39 -10.25 16.16
C TYR A 21 1.63 -10.21 15.26
N MET A 22 2.17 -9.03 14.96
CA MET A 22 3.37 -8.86 14.14
C MET A 22 4.57 -9.61 14.73
N LYS A 23 4.83 -9.43 16.03
CA LYS A 23 5.94 -10.10 16.74
C LYS A 23 5.80 -11.62 16.77
N SER A 24 4.57 -12.13 16.69
CA SER A 24 4.34 -13.57 16.67
C SER A 24 4.93 -14.26 15.43
N PHE A 25 5.28 -13.51 14.37
CA PHE A 25 5.90 -14.01 13.14
C PHE A 25 7.43 -13.93 13.12
N TYR A 26 8.06 -13.42 14.19
CA TYR A 26 9.52 -13.35 14.29
C TYR A 26 10.18 -14.70 14.57
N SER A 27 9.40 -15.71 15.00
CA SER A 27 9.94 -17.04 15.26
C SER A 27 9.86 -17.94 14.03
N PRO A 28 11.00 -18.49 13.54
CA PRO A 28 11.03 -19.41 12.40
C PRO A 28 10.15 -20.67 12.60
N GLU A 29 9.96 -21.12 13.84
CA GLU A 29 9.13 -22.28 14.19
C GLU A 29 7.66 -22.11 13.79
N LYS A 30 7.13 -20.88 13.86
CA LYS A 30 5.76 -20.58 13.41
C LYS A 30 5.64 -20.62 11.90
N ALA A 31 6.67 -20.17 11.17
CA ALA A 31 6.74 -20.27 9.73
C ALA A 31 6.69 -21.74 9.25
N THR A 32 7.32 -22.63 9.98
CA THR A 32 7.36 -24.07 9.65
C THR A 32 6.02 -24.77 9.93
N LYS A 33 5.35 -24.44 11.03
CA LYS A 33 4.04 -25.01 11.38
C LYS A 33 2.93 -24.59 10.41
N ALA A 34 2.98 -23.37 9.89
CA ALA A 34 2.00 -22.89 8.92
C ALA A 34 2.10 -23.61 7.56
N LYS A 35 3.27 -24.12 7.17
CA LYS A 35 3.47 -24.89 5.92
C LYS A 35 2.71 -26.21 5.87
N SER A 36 2.40 -26.81 7.02
CA SER A 36 1.81 -28.16 7.09
C SER A 36 0.35 -28.23 6.65
N HIS A 37 -0.32 -27.12 6.43
CA HIS A 37 -1.76 -27.06 6.14
C HIS A 37 -2.15 -26.47 4.77
N LEU A 38 -1.18 -26.15 3.92
CA LEU A 38 -1.46 -25.52 2.62
C LEU A 38 -0.74 -26.23 1.46
N GLU A 39 -1.52 -26.68 0.48
CA GLU A 39 -0.98 -27.11 -0.81
C GLU A 39 -0.32 -25.93 -1.52
N ILE A 40 1.01 -25.98 -1.68
CA ILE A 40 1.79 -24.96 -2.37
C ILE A 40 1.52 -25.10 -3.87
N LYS A 41 0.79 -24.16 -4.45
CA LYS A 41 0.34 -24.19 -5.84
C LYS A 41 1.42 -24.03 -6.91
N SER A 42 2.72 -23.83 -6.59
CA SER A 42 3.74 -23.65 -7.63
C SER A 42 5.16 -23.99 -7.18
N ALA A 43 5.83 -24.85 -7.96
CA ALA A 43 7.21 -25.28 -7.79
C ALA A 43 8.28 -24.30 -8.34
N LYS A 44 7.92 -23.11 -8.81
CA LYS A 44 8.84 -22.13 -9.42
C LYS A 44 9.06 -20.85 -8.60
N THR A 45 8.60 -20.80 -7.38
CA THR A 45 8.76 -19.62 -6.52
C THR A 45 10.16 -19.62 -5.90
N ILE A 46 10.88 -18.50 -6.01
CA ILE A 46 12.08 -18.26 -5.20
C ILE A 46 11.62 -18.21 -3.75
N PHE A 47 11.92 -19.26 -2.99
CA PHE A 47 11.59 -19.31 -1.57
C PHE A 47 12.65 -18.53 -0.80
N PHE A 48 12.21 -17.53 -0.05
CA PHE A 48 13.04 -16.86 0.93
C PHE A 48 13.40 -17.85 2.05
N ASP A 49 14.63 -17.78 2.55
CA ASP A 49 15.04 -18.50 3.77
C ASP A 49 14.38 -17.88 5.02
N ASP A 50 14.55 -18.51 6.18
CA ASP A 50 13.90 -18.06 7.40
C ASP A 50 14.41 -16.69 7.88
N ALA A 51 15.69 -16.35 7.64
CA ALA A 51 16.24 -15.04 7.97
C ALA A 51 15.62 -13.94 7.09
N GLN A 52 15.53 -14.18 5.78
CA GLN A 52 14.91 -13.27 4.83
C GLN A 52 13.41 -13.06 5.13
N ILE A 53 12.73 -14.09 5.67
CA ILE A 53 11.34 -13.95 6.12
C ILE A 53 11.27 -13.02 7.32
N VAL A 54 12.11 -13.19 8.32
CA VAL A 54 12.14 -12.29 9.49
C VAL A 54 12.42 -10.85 9.07
N ASP A 55 13.39 -10.63 8.18
CA ASP A 55 13.70 -9.30 7.65
C ASP A 55 12.50 -8.68 6.91
N GLY A 56 11.80 -9.47 6.11
CA GLY A 56 10.58 -9.04 5.43
C GLY A 56 9.43 -8.71 6.40
N ILE A 57 9.28 -9.46 7.48
CA ILE A 57 8.30 -9.20 8.55
C ILE A 57 8.66 -7.88 9.28
N ILE A 58 9.93 -7.67 9.63
CA ILE A 58 10.41 -6.43 10.27
C ILE A 58 10.18 -5.24 9.33
N LEU A 59 10.45 -5.40 8.03
CA LEU A 59 10.18 -4.37 7.03
C LEU A 59 8.70 -4.00 7.00
N LYS A 60 7.81 -5.01 7.01
CA LYS A 60 6.35 -4.81 6.99
C LYS A 60 5.83 -4.23 8.31
N GLU A 61 6.40 -4.57 9.47
CA GLU A 61 6.07 -3.90 10.72
C GLU A 61 6.37 -2.40 10.65
N LYS A 62 7.59 -2.03 10.21
CA LYS A 62 7.98 -0.62 10.04
C LYS A 62 7.07 0.10 9.05
N HIS A 63 6.74 -0.55 7.96
CA HIS A 63 5.81 -0.04 6.94
C HIS A 63 4.42 0.20 7.54
N THR A 64 3.86 -0.76 8.25
CA THR A 64 2.53 -0.64 8.90
C THR A 64 2.45 0.60 9.80
N TRP A 65 3.44 0.83 10.67
CA TRP A 65 3.45 2.00 11.53
C TRP A 65 3.62 3.32 10.77
N LYS A 66 4.42 3.32 9.70
CA LYS A 66 4.57 4.48 8.82
C LYS A 66 3.28 4.81 8.09
N VAL A 67 2.61 3.82 7.52
CA VAL A 67 1.32 4.02 6.85
C VAL A 67 0.25 4.48 7.84
N THR A 68 0.21 3.92 9.04
CA THR A 68 -0.67 4.38 10.13
C THR A 68 -0.46 5.87 10.42
N HIS A 69 0.80 6.30 10.53
CA HIS A 69 1.15 7.71 10.73
C HIS A 69 0.73 8.56 9.53
N ASN A 70 1.00 8.11 8.30
CA ASN A 70 0.60 8.83 7.10
C ASN A 70 -0.92 9.01 7.01
N CYS A 71 -1.70 7.97 7.37
CA CYS A 71 -3.16 8.06 7.46
C CYS A 71 -3.61 9.14 8.45
N GLU A 72 -2.98 9.20 9.63
CA GLU A 72 -3.27 10.23 10.64
C GLU A 72 -2.96 11.63 10.11
N GLN A 73 -1.78 11.83 9.49
CA GLN A 73 -1.37 13.14 8.99
C GLN A 73 -2.26 13.60 7.82
N LEU A 74 -2.56 12.71 6.88
CA LEU A 74 -3.45 13.02 5.75
C LEU A 74 -4.87 13.34 6.23
N ALA A 75 -5.42 12.56 7.18
CA ALA A 75 -6.73 12.82 7.76
C ALA A 75 -6.79 14.19 8.46
N LYS A 76 -5.73 14.57 9.20
CA LYS A 76 -5.62 15.90 9.81
C LYS A 76 -5.51 17.01 8.75
N HIS A 77 -4.72 16.80 7.70
CA HIS A 77 -4.61 17.75 6.58
C HIS A 77 -5.98 17.99 5.93
N LEU A 78 -6.76 16.93 5.73
CA LEU A 78 -8.11 16.98 5.19
C LEU A 78 -9.15 17.51 6.19
N ARG A 79 -8.74 17.87 7.42
CA ARG A 79 -9.56 18.42 8.50
C ARG A 79 -10.72 17.51 8.91
N LEU A 80 -10.48 16.21 8.94
CA LEU A 80 -11.44 15.23 9.40
C LEU A 80 -11.75 15.42 10.90
N SER A 81 -12.91 14.93 11.32
CA SER A 81 -13.26 14.86 12.74
C SER A 81 -12.24 14.00 13.51
N GLU A 82 -12.10 14.21 14.82
CA GLU A 82 -11.23 13.38 15.66
C GLU A 82 -11.60 11.90 15.58
N HIS A 83 -12.88 11.57 15.44
CA HIS A 83 -13.39 10.23 15.20
C HIS A 83 -12.84 9.65 13.88
N ASP A 84 -12.95 10.39 12.78
CA ASP A 84 -12.49 9.94 11.47
C ASP A 84 -10.96 9.88 11.36
N VAL A 85 -10.25 10.76 12.04
CA VAL A 85 -8.78 10.64 12.18
C VAL A 85 -8.42 9.32 12.86
N MET A 86 -9.15 8.94 13.91
CA MET A 86 -8.91 7.68 14.61
C MET A 86 -9.26 6.47 13.73
N LEU A 87 -10.36 6.53 12.98
CA LEU A 87 -10.73 5.50 12.01
C LEU A 87 -9.67 5.36 10.90
N ALA A 88 -9.15 6.47 10.36
CA ALA A 88 -8.06 6.46 9.39
C ALA A 88 -6.80 5.75 9.93
N LYS A 89 -6.43 6.00 11.19
CA LYS A 89 -5.33 5.30 11.87
C LYS A 89 -5.57 3.79 11.96
N MET A 90 -6.79 3.38 12.32
CA MET A 90 -7.17 1.97 12.41
C MET A 90 -7.11 1.29 11.04
N ILE A 91 -7.56 1.96 9.98
CA ILE A 91 -7.46 1.48 8.60
C ILE A 91 -5.99 1.30 8.22
N GLY A 92 -5.14 2.30 8.48
CA GLY A 92 -3.70 2.23 8.23
C GLY A 92 -3.02 1.11 9.01
N LEU A 93 -3.43 0.85 10.26
CA LEU A 93 -2.88 -0.21 11.09
C LEU A 93 -3.17 -1.61 10.51
N PHE A 94 -4.34 -1.81 9.94
CA PHE A 94 -4.79 -3.13 9.49
C PHE A 94 -4.70 -3.36 7.98
N HIS A 95 -4.33 -2.35 7.15
CA HIS A 95 -4.35 -2.49 5.69
C HIS A 95 -3.55 -3.69 5.20
N ASP A 96 -2.39 -3.92 5.76
CA ASP A 96 -1.44 -4.98 5.39
C ASP A 96 -1.35 -6.14 6.41
N VAL A 97 -2.32 -6.28 7.34
CA VAL A 97 -2.31 -7.33 8.37
C VAL A 97 -2.21 -8.74 7.77
N GLY A 98 -2.77 -8.95 6.59
CA GLY A 98 -2.69 -10.23 5.86
C GLY A 98 -1.28 -10.55 5.32
N ARG A 99 -0.41 -9.55 5.16
CA ARG A 99 0.97 -9.74 4.66
C ARG A 99 1.83 -10.58 5.59
N PHE A 100 1.63 -10.46 6.89
CA PHE A 100 2.39 -11.24 7.89
C PHE A 100 2.14 -12.74 7.71
N TYR A 101 0.87 -13.14 7.61
CA TYR A 101 0.51 -14.51 7.30
C TYR A 101 0.95 -14.90 5.88
N GLN A 102 0.65 -14.09 4.86
CA GLN A 102 0.98 -14.35 3.47
C GLN A 102 2.49 -14.65 3.31
N PHE A 103 3.35 -13.77 3.82
CA PHE A 103 4.78 -13.90 3.64
C PHE A 103 5.35 -15.10 4.41
N THR A 104 4.85 -15.37 5.61
CA THR A 104 5.29 -16.50 6.42
C THR A 104 4.89 -17.84 5.78
N VAL A 105 3.66 -17.94 5.25
CA VAL A 105 3.11 -19.18 4.72
C VAL A 105 3.53 -19.43 3.27
N TYR A 106 3.36 -18.43 2.42
CA TYR A 106 3.62 -18.56 0.98
C TYR A 106 5.03 -18.12 0.58
N ARG A 107 5.80 -17.52 1.49
CA ARG A 107 7.16 -17.01 1.28
C ARG A 107 7.27 -16.03 0.10
N THR A 108 6.23 -15.27 -0.16
CA THR A 108 6.16 -14.26 -1.21
C THR A 108 5.18 -13.16 -0.85
N PHE A 109 5.46 -11.94 -1.31
CA PHE A 109 4.52 -10.81 -1.27
C PHE A 109 3.71 -10.70 -2.59
N ASN A 110 3.86 -11.63 -3.53
CA ASN A 110 3.15 -11.59 -4.80
C ASN A 110 1.76 -12.24 -4.66
N ASP A 111 0.71 -11.43 -4.71
CA ASP A 111 -0.68 -11.88 -4.62
C ASP A 111 -1.07 -12.89 -5.72
N ALA A 112 -0.47 -12.78 -6.91
CA ALA A 112 -0.74 -13.70 -8.01
C ALA A 112 -0.16 -15.12 -7.77
N LEU A 113 0.86 -15.23 -6.92
CA LEU A 113 1.50 -16.49 -6.55
C LEU A 113 1.02 -17.06 -5.21
N SER A 114 0.10 -16.36 -4.54
CA SER A 114 -0.41 -16.71 -3.22
C SER A 114 -1.91 -16.43 -3.10
N GLU A 115 -2.31 -15.64 -2.09
CA GLU A 115 -3.65 -15.08 -1.93
C GLU A 115 -3.57 -13.54 -1.93
N ASN A 116 -4.66 -12.89 -2.35
CA ASN A 116 -4.77 -11.44 -2.23
C ASN A 116 -4.68 -11.04 -0.74
N HIS A 117 -3.65 -10.27 -0.39
CA HIS A 117 -3.33 -9.94 0.99
C HIS A 117 -4.39 -9.07 1.68
N ALA A 118 -5.12 -8.22 0.93
CA ALA A 118 -6.22 -7.44 1.50
C ALA A 118 -7.37 -8.35 1.93
N LYS A 119 -7.76 -9.30 1.08
CA LYS A 119 -8.78 -10.31 1.41
C LYS A 119 -8.35 -11.19 2.58
N LEU A 120 -7.08 -11.58 2.60
CA LEU A 120 -6.49 -12.33 3.70
C LEU A 120 -6.51 -11.52 5.00
N GLY A 121 -6.18 -10.22 4.93
CA GLY A 121 -6.27 -9.30 6.07
C GLY A 121 -7.68 -9.20 6.63
N LEU A 122 -8.69 -9.10 5.77
CA LEU A 122 -10.10 -9.09 6.20
C LEU A 122 -10.49 -10.38 6.92
N LYS A 123 -9.97 -11.55 6.50
CA LYS A 123 -10.17 -12.83 7.23
C LYS A 123 -9.51 -12.80 8.61
N VAL A 124 -8.28 -12.26 8.71
CA VAL A 124 -7.54 -12.17 9.99
C VAL A 124 -8.29 -11.34 11.02
N ILE A 125 -8.92 -10.24 10.62
CA ILE A 125 -9.60 -9.33 11.54
C ILE A 125 -11.08 -9.64 11.77
N ALA A 126 -11.66 -10.60 11.03
CA ALA A 126 -13.12 -10.83 11.01
C ALA A 126 -13.71 -11.09 12.39
N ASP A 127 -13.02 -11.94 13.19
CA ASP A 127 -13.51 -12.43 14.47
C ASP A 127 -12.85 -11.77 15.69
N LEU A 128 -12.10 -10.66 15.46
CA LEU A 128 -11.47 -9.96 16.56
C LEU A 128 -12.52 -9.20 17.41
N PRO A 129 -12.55 -9.43 18.74
CA PRO A 129 -13.63 -8.88 19.58
C PRO A 129 -13.79 -7.36 19.46
N PHE A 130 -12.69 -6.62 19.40
CA PHE A 130 -12.71 -5.16 19.30
C PHE A 130 -13.27 -4.65 17.96
N MET A 131 -13.34 -5.47 16.91
CA MET A 131 -14.04 -5.10 15.68
C MET A 131 -15.54 -4.95 15.87
N GLN A 132 -16.12 -5.67 16.83
CA GLN A 132 -17.54 -5.56 17.19
C GLN A 132 -17.84 -4.30 18.03
N GLU A 133 -16.82 -3.64 18.57
CA GLU A 133 -16.95 -2.39 19.29
C GLU A 133 -17.07 -1.16 18.36
N LEU A 134 -16.70 -1.30 17.07
CA LEU A 134 -16.94 -0.29 16.05
C LEU A 134 -18.44 -0.19 15.73
N SER A 135 -18.88 1.01 15.31
CA SER A 135 -20.19 1.14 14.71
C SER A 135 -20.28 0.29 13.43
N LYS A 136 -21.49 -0.10 13.03
CA LYS A 136 -21.70 -0.85 11.78
C LYS A 136 -21.13 -0.09 10.57
N GLU A 137 -21.26 1.22 10.57
CA GLU A 137 -20.78 2.09 9.49
C GLU A 137 -19.25 2.16 9.48
N ASP A 138 -18.61 2.36 10.65
CA ASP A 138 -17.14 2.41 10.74
C ASP A 138 -16.51 1.08 10.37
N LEU A 139 -17.10 -0.04 10.83
CA LEU A 139 -16.61 -1.37 10.48
C LEU A 139 -16.73 -1.64 8.97
N ALA A 140 -17.85 -1.22 8.36
CA ALA A 140 -18.04 -1.37 6.93
C ALA A 140 -17.07 -0.47 6.14
N THR A 141 -16.86 0.79 6.58
CA THR A 141 -15.86 1.71 6.02
C THR A 141 -14.45 1.14 6.08
N LEU A 142 -14.04 0.64 7.26
CA LEU A 142 -12.74 0.01 7.47
C LEU A 142 -12.55 -1.21 6.54
N LYS A 143 -13.52 -2.09 6.47
CA LYS A 143 -13.47 -3.28 5.61
C LYS A 143 -13.39 -2.90 4.12
N PHE A 144 -14.18 -1.93 3.68
CA PHE A 144 -14.15 -1.45 2.29
C PHE A 144 -12.78 -0.84 1.95
N ALA A 145 -12.27 0.04 2.80
CA ALA A 145 -10.98 0.69 2.59
C ALA A 145 -9.82 -0.33 2.54
N ILE A 146 -9.77 -1.27 3.49
CA ILE A 146 -8.77 -2.35 3.49
C ILE A 146 -8.93 -3.24 2.26
N GLY A 147 -10.15 -3.64 1.90
CA GLY A 147 -10.41 -4.51 0.74
C GLY A 147 -9.99 -3.90 -0.60
N ASN A 148 -9.96 -2.56 -0.67
CA ASN A 148 -9.68 -1.81 -1.90
C ASN A 148 -8.29 -1.16 -1.95
N HIS A 149 -7.47 -1.26 -0.88
CA HIS A 149 -6.20 -0.52 -0.85
C HIS A 149 -5.21 -0.99 -1.92
N ASN A 150 -5.21 -2.29 -2.26
CA ASN A 150 -4.35 -2.89 -3.28
C ASN A 150 -5.06 -3.15 -4.61
N ALA A 151 -6.33 -2.81 -4.75
CA ALA A 151 -7.09 -3.02 -5.97
C ALA A 151 -6.58 -2.10 -7.09
N ARG A 152 -6.58 -2.59 -8.34
CA ARG A 152 -6.21 -1.77 -9.50
C ARG A 152 -7.15 -0.57 -9.65
N VAL A 153 -8.44 -0.79 -9.42
CA VAL A 153 -9.49 0.24 -9.39
C VAL A 153 -10.30 0.00 -8.14
N ILE A 154 -10.63 1.06 -7.41
CA ILE A 154 -11.52 0.97 -6.25
C ILE A 154 -12.89 0.47 -6.74
N GLU A 155 -13.49 -0.47 -6.01
CA GLU A 155 -14.83 -0.98 -6.28
C GLU A 155 -15.84 0.17 -6.34
N ALA A 156 -16.74 0.11 -7.33
CA ALA A 156 -17.76 1.14 -7.51
C ALA A 156 -18.69 1.19 -6.29
N THR A 157 -18.90 2.39 -5.76
CA THR A 157 -19.76 2.63 -4.61
C THR A 157 -20.34 4.04 -4.67
N ASP A 158 -21.61 4.21 -4.27
CA ASP A 158 -22.25 5.51 -4.08
C ASP A 158 -21.94 6.08 -2.67
N ASN A 159 -21.35 5.29 -1.79
CA ASN A 159 -20.98 5.73 -0.46
C ASN A 159 -19.68 6.55 -0.52
N LYS A 160 -19.81 7.87 -0.44
CA LYS A 160 -18.68 8.80 -0.51
C LYS A 160 -17.67 8.58 0.61
N ARG A 161 -18.13 8.23 1.82
CA ARG A 161 -17.26 7.94 2.97
C ARG A 161 -16.37 6.73 2.69
N TYR A 162 -16.92 5.63 2.15
CA TYR A 162 -16.16 4.45 1.76
C TYR A 162 -15.09 4.80 0.72
N LEU A 163 -15.50 5.52 -0.33
CA LEU A 163 -14.58 5.94 -1.40
C LEU A 163 -13.45 6.82 -0.87
N SER A 164 -13.78 7.79 0.00
CA SER A 164 -12.79 8.73 0.53
C SER A 164 -11.77 8.05 1.45
N PHE A 165 -12.20 7.12 2.32
CA PHE A 165 -11.25 6.33 3.12
C PHE A 165 -10.42 5.35 2.29
N ALA A 166 -10.98 4.77 1.23
CA ALA A 166 -10.21 3.95 0.28
C ALA A 166 -9.14 4.78 -0.45
N LYS A 167 -9.46 5.99 -0.89
CA LYS A 167 -8.48 6.94 -1.48
C LYS A 167 -7.38 7.31 -0.46
N LEU A 168 -7.78 7.59 0.80
CA LEU A 168 -6.86 7.98 1.87
C LEU A 168 -5.82 6.90 2.16
N ILE A 169 -6.24 5.66 2.37
CA ILE A 169 -5.30 4.56 2.64
C ILE A 169 -4.39 4.25 1.46
N ARG A 170 -4.90 4.29 0.22
CA ARG A 170 -4.09 4.07 -0.99
C ARG A 170 -2.97 5.10 -1.10
N ASP A 171 -3.25 6.36 -0.81
CA ASP A 171 -2.26 7.42 -0.82
C ASP A 171 -1.25 7.25 0.32
N ALA A 172 -1.73 7.02 1.55
CA ALA A 172 -0.88 6.84 2.72
C ALA A 172 0.09 5.66 2.57
N ASP A 173 -0.35 4.56 1.96
CA ASP A 173 0.46 3.40 1.63
C ASP A 173 1.52 3.76 0.57
N LYS A 174 1.13 4.43 -0.52
CA LYS A 174 2.07 4.82 -1.57
C LYS A 174 3.18 5.73 -1.08
N ILE A 175 2.93 6.66 -0.16
CA ILE A 175 3.96 7.52 0.42
C ILE A 175 5.10 6.67 1.01
N ASP A 176 4.79 5.57 1.73
CA ASP A 176 5.81 4.72 2.32
C ASP A 176 6.34 3.65 1.36
N ILE A 177 5.54 3.17 0.41
CA ILE A 177 5.99 2.17 -0.59
C ILE A 177 7.16 2.69 -1.42
N TYR A 178 7.17 3.96 -1.82
CA TYR A 178 8.31 4.56 -2.54
C TYR A 178 9.59 4.47 -1.71
N ARG A 179 9.52 4.76 -0.40
CA ARG A 179 10.65 4.61 0.53
C ARG A 179 11.11 3.15 0.63
N VAL A 180 10.17 2.21 0.80
CA VAL A 180 10.45 0.77 0.91
C VAL A 180 11.12 0.24 -0.34
N LEU A 181 10.69 0.70 -1.52
CA LEU A 181 11.21 0.23 -2.80
C LEU A 181 12.49 0.94 -3.27
N LYS A 182 12.88 2.05 -2.65
CA LYS A 182 14.08 2.81 -3.04
C LYS A 182 15.37 1.96 -3.03
N PRO A 183 15.66 1.14 -2.02
CA PRO A 183 16.85 0.27 -2.00
C PRO A 183 16.86 -0.77 -3.13
N TYR A 184 15.69 -1.13 -3.66
CA TYR A 184 15.52 -2.11 -4.74
C TYR A 184 15.42 -1.47 -6.12
N LEU A 185 15.82 -0.20 -6.24
CA LEU A 185 15.90 0.50 -7.51
C LEU A 185 17.21 0.13 -8.21
N ALA A 186 17.21 -1.04 -8.85
CA ALA A 186 18.36 -1.56 -9.57
C ALA A 186 18.82 -0.59 -10.69
N PRO A 187 20.12 -0.54 -11.02
CA PRO A 187 20.56 0.08 -12.27
C PRO A 187 19.85 -0.53 -13.48
N THR A 188 19.86 0.17 -14.61
CA THR A 188 19.42 -0.47 -15.87
C THR A 188 20.37 -1.61 -16.24
N ASP A 189 19.80 -2.70 -16.74
CA ASP A 189 20.57 -3.83 -17.29
C ASP A 189 20.76 -3.72 -18.82
N GLY A 190 20.38 -2.59 -19.39
CA GLY A 190 20.49 -2.33 -20.82
C GLY A 190 19.36 -2.91 -21.66
N THR A 191 18.41 -3.65 -21.08
CA THR A 191 17.26 -4.19 -21.83
C THR A 191 16.21 -3.14 -22.17
N GLY A 192 16.20 -2.02 -21.45
CA GLY A 192 15.23 -0.92 -21.61
C GLY A 192 13.82 -1.29 -21.16
N CYS A 193 12.87 -0.38 -21.42
CA CYS A 193 11.47 -0.59 -21.14
C CYS A 193 10.78 -1.30 -22.31
N SER A 194 9.79 -2.14 -21.99
CA SER A 194 8.92 -2.76 -22.98
C SER A 194 8.10 -1.69 -23.71
N PRO A 195 7.99 -1.75 -25.07
CA PRO A 195 7.36 -0.69 -25.86
C PRO A 195 5.92 -0.36 -25.43
N ASP A 196 5.13 -1.38 -25.12
CA ASP A 196 3.75 -1.23 -24.64
C ASP A 196 3.64 -0.48 -23.30
N PHE A 197 4.65 -0.60 -22.42
CA PHE A 197 4.72 0.17 -21.19
C PHE A 197 5.10 1.62 -21.43
N VAL A 198 6.04 1.86 -22.39
CA VAL A 198 6.42 3.22 -22.80
C VAL A 198 5.21 3.95 -23.40
N ASP A 199 4.45 3.30 -24.28
CA ASP A 199 3.27 3.88 -24.91
C ASP A 199 2.20 4.26 -23.85
N LEU A 200 1.93 3.39 -22.87
CA LEU A 200 1.02 3.69 -21.75
C LEU A 200 1.53 4.84 -20.89
N PHE A 201 2.83 4.91 -20.65
CA PHE A 201 3.44 6.00 -19.88
C PHE A 201 3.30 7.34 -20.61
N ILE A 202 3.56 7.38 -21.91
CA ILE A 202 3.34 8.56 -22.76
C ILE A 202 1.88 9.01 -22.71
N GLU A 203 0.93 8.07 -22.67
CA GLU A 203 -0.50 8.35 -22.56
C GLU A 203 -0.94 8.76 -21.14
N GLY A 204 -0.08 8.64 -20.13
CA GLY A 204 -0.42 8.91 -18.73
C GLY A 204 -1.40 7.87 -18.15
N LYS A 205 -1.36 6.65 -18.65
CA LYS A 205 -2.25 5.55 -18.25
C LYS A 205 -1.56 4.60 -17.27
N GLN A 206 -2.37 3.93 -16.45
CA GLN A 206 -1.94 2.84 -15.60
C GLN A 206 -1.68 1.58 -16.44
N CYS A 207 -0.68 0.78 -16.07
CA CYS A 207 -0.39 -0.49 -16.69
C CYS A 207 -0.83 -1.67 -15.80
N ASP A 208 -0.87 -2.86 -16.44
CA ASP A 208 -0.98 -4.12 -15.73
C ASP A 208 0.43 -4.56 -15.29
N TYR A 209 0.78 -4.35 -14.02
CA TYR A 209 2.09 -4.68 -13.47
C TYR A 209 2.42 -6.18 -13.52
N THR A 210 1.42 -7.07 -13.72
CA THR A 210 1.68 -8.51 -13.88
C THR A 210 2.38 -8.85 -15.20
N LYS A 211 2.37 -7.89 -16.15
CA LYS A 211 2.99 -8.02 -17.47
C LYS A 211 4.41 -7.44 -17.55
N MET A 212 4.97 -6.98 -16.43
CA MET A 212 6.37 -6.50 -16.38
C MET A 212 7.35 -7.58 -16.83
N ARG A 213 8.28 -7.23 -17.71
CA ARG A 213 9.28 -8.13 -18.30
C ARG A 213 10.71 -7.74 -17.95
N THR A 214 10.96 -6.44 -17.76
CA THR A 214 12.31 -5.90 -17.54
C THR A 214 12.43 -5.17 -16.20
N GLN A 215 13.66 -4.90 -15.76
CA GLN A 215 13.90 -4.06 -14.58
C GLN A 215 13.44 -2.62 -14.82
N ASP A 216 13.54 -2.14 -16.06
CA ASP A 216 13.12 -0.79 -16.42
C ASP A 216 11.59 -0.68 -16.48
N ASP A 217 10.85 -1.74 -16.86
CA ASP A 217 9.40 -1.80 -16.71
C ASP A 217 8.97 -1.55 -15.24
N ARG A 218 9.68 -2.14 -14.29
CA ARG A 218 9.39 -1.95 -12.85
C ARG A 218 9.56 -0.50 -12.39
N LYS A 219 10.57 0.20 -12.94
CA LYS A 219 10.79 1.62 -12.68
C LYS A 219 9.67 2.46 -13.27
N LEU A 220 9.32 2.16 -14.53
CA LEU A 220 8.28 2.87 -15.26
C LEU A 220 6.91 2.73 -14.59
N VAL A 221 6.56 1.51 -14.15
CA VAL A 221 5.34 1.24 -13.38
C VAL A 221 5.26 2.09 -12.11
N ARG A 222 6.38 2.26 -11.40
CA ARG A 222 6.42 3.12 -10.21
C ARG A 222 6.15 4.58 -10.56
N LEU A 223 6.65 5.08 -11.69
CA LEU A 223 6.31 6.43 -12.17
C LEU A 223 4.82 6.55 -12.53
N MET A 224 4.23 5.50 -13.14
CA MET A 224 2.80 5.48 -13.46
C MET A 224 1.90 5.49 -12.22
N TRP A 225 2.38 5.03 -11.06
CA TRP A 225 1.61 5.12 -9.79
C TRP A 225 1.33 6.56 -9.36
N VAL A 226 2.09 7.53 -9.84
CA VAL A 226 1.85 8.96 -9.58
C VAL A 226 0.47 9.38 -10.07
N TYR A 227 0.01 8.83 -11.18
CA TYR A 227 -1.34 9.11 -11.73
C TYR A 227 -2.49 8.54 -10.89
N ASP A 228 -2.20 7.67 -9.90
CA ASP A 228 -3.17 7.08 -8.97
C ASP A 228 -3.12 7.75 -7.57
N ILE A 229 -2.39 8.84 -7.42
CA ILE A 229 -2.40 9.63 -6.19
C ILE A 229 -3.62 10.55 -6.16
N ASN A 230 -4.40 10.43 -5.10
CA ASN A 230 -5.68 11.14 -4.99
C ASN A 230 -5.50 12.58 -4.47
N TYR A 231 -4.61 12.79 -3.49
CA TYR A 231 -4.44 14.06 -2.79
C TYR A 231 -3.11 14.73 -3.14
N ALA A 232 -3.14 16.05 -3.34
CA ALA A 232 -1.94 16.86 -3.62
C ALA A 232 -0.94 16.79 -2.46
N TRP A 233 -1.42 16.74 -1.22
CA TRP A 233 -0.58 16.55 -0.04
C TRP A 233 0.25 15.26 -0.11
N SER A 234 -0.37 14.17 -0.52
CA SER A 234 0.30 12.88 -0.66
C SER A 234 1.36 12.91 -1.75
N LEU A 235 1.02 13.53 -2.89
CA LEU A 235 1.97 13.69 -3.98
C LEU A 235 3.15 14.56 -3.57
N LYS A 236 2.90 15.67 -2.84
CA LYS A 236 3.95 16.53 -2.30
C LYS A 236 4.92 15.75 -1.41
N ALA A 237 4.39 14.92 -0.48
CA ALA A 237 5.20 14.09 0.41
C ALA A 237 6.08 13.09 -0.36
N ILE A 238 5.64 12.59 -1.51
CA ILE A 238 6.42 11.69 -2.38
C ILE A 238 7.50 12.49 -3.13
N VAL A 239 7.15 13.64 -3.69
CA VAL A 239 8.07 14.50 -4.46
C VAL A 239 9.21 15.02 -3.57
N GLU A 240 8.91 15.47 -2.36
CA GLU A 240 9.90 15.99 -1.41
C GLU A 240 10.94 14.94 -0.99
N GLN A 241 10.63 13.64 -1.12
CA GLN A 241 11.58 12.55 -0.88
C GLN A 241 12.48 12.26 -2.08
N ASN A 242 12.33 13.00 -3.18
CA ASN A 242 13.10 12.88 -4.44
C ASN A 242 13.00 11.49 -5.12
N TYR A 243 12.02 10.64 -4.75
CA TYR A 243 11.92 9.28 -5.27
C TYR A 243 11.61 9.23 -6.77
N ILE A 244 10.79 10.17 -7.26
CA ILE A 244 10.40 10.24 -8.67
C ILE A 244 11.61 10.57 -9.53
N GLU A 245 12.39 11.59 -9.17
CA GLU A 245 13.59 11.99 -9.92
C GLU A 245 14.71 10.92 -9.81
N ASP A 246 14.85 10.25 -8.66
CA ASP A 246 15.77 9.12 -8.52
C ASP A 246 15.42 7.96 -9.47
N ILE A 247 14.11 7.72 -9.73
CA ILE A 247 13.65 6.72 -10.69
C ILE A 247 13.92 7.19 -12.12
N ILE A 248 13.56 8.44 -12.45
CA ILE A 248 13.76 9.04 -13.78
C ILE A 248 15.25 8.97 -14.15
N GLY A 249 16.15 9.35 -13.24
CA GLY A 249 17.59 9.34 -13.47
C GLY A 249 18.20 7.95 -13.77
N LYS A 250 17.41 6.87 -13.56
CA LYS A 250 17.83 5.49 -13.85
C LYS A 250 17.11 4.86 -15.04
N LEU A 251 16.41 5.66 -15.82
CA LEU A 251 15.78 5.26 -17.09
C LEU A 251 16.53 5.81 -18.28
N SER A 252 16.30 5.27 -19.47
CA SER A 252 16.70 5.88 -20.75
C SER A 252 16.06 7.25 -20.89
N HIS A 253 16.79 8.18 -21.50
CA HIS A 253 16.31 9.52 -21.82
C HIS A 253 16.18 9.72 -23.35
N ASP A 254 15.81 8.67 -24.08
CA ASP A 254 15.47 8.78 -25.50
C ASP A 254 14.21 9.65 -25.72
N ASP A 255 13.98 10.06 -26.97
CA ASP A 255 12.91 11.01 -27.33
C ASP A 255 11.52 10.54 -26.85
N LYS A 256 11.20 9.25 -26.98
CA LYS A 256 9.91 8.71 -26.54
C LYS A 256 9.75 8.76 -25.02
N MET A 257 10.78 8.33 -24.29
CA MET A 257 10.78 8.36 -22.84
C MET A 257 10.66 9.80 -22.33
N MET A 258 11.35 10.74 -22.94
CA MET A 258 11.28 12.16 -22.58
C MET A 258 9.88 12.74 -22.76
N ILE A 259 9.09 12.30 -23.76
CA ILE A 259 7.68 12.70 -23.89
C ILE A 259 6.89 12.30 -22.63
N GLY A 260 7.02 11.05 -22.18
CA GLY A 260 6.35 10.56 -20.99
C GLY A 260 6.82 11.26 -19.71
N ILE A 261 8.14 11.47 -19.55
CA ILE A 261 8.73 12.18 -18.40
C ILE A 261 8.21 13.62 -18.32
N ASN A 262 8.19 14.36 -19.43
CA ASN A 262 7.71 15.74 -19.47
C ASN A 262 6.20 15.80 -19.14
N ARG A 263 5.41 14.84 -19.64
CA ARG A 263 4.00 14.72 -19.29
C ARG A 263 3.81 14.46 -17.79
N LEU A 264 4.60 13.55 -17.21
CA LEU A 264 4.55 13.24 -15.78
C LEU A 264 4.86 14.47 -14.94
N ARG A 265 5.92 15.21 -15.27
CA ARG A 265 6.30 16.45 -14.57
C ARG A 265 5.20 17.51 -14.63
N LYS A 266 4.61 17.70 -15.82
CA LYS A 266 3.47 18.60 -15.99
C LYS A 266 2.28 18.17 -15.13
N TYR A 267 1.94 16.87 -15.13
CA TYR A 267 0.87 16.33 -14.27
C TYR A 267 1.15 16.57 -12.79
N ILE A 268 2.38 16.35 -12.33
CA ILE A 268 2.80 16.62 -10.95
C ILE A 268 2.60 18.10 -10.61
N GLU A 269 3.04 19.01 -11.45
CA GLU A 269 2.89 20.45 -11.25
C GLU A 269 1.41 20.84 -11.15
N GLU A 270 0.59 20.40 -12.10
CA GLU A 270 -0.86 20.64 -12.13
C GLU A 270 -1.55 20.07 -10.88
N LYS A 271 -1.22 18.83 -10.48
CA LYS A 271 -1.81 18.18 -9.31
C LYS A 271 -1.41 18.88 -8.01
N LEU A 272 -0.16 19.30 -7.87
CA LEU A 272 0.32 20.04 -6.70
C LEU A 272 -0.35 21.40 -6.53
N ALA A 273 -0.86 22.00 -7.61
CA ALA A 273 -1.62 23.24 -7.57
C ALA A 273 -3.09 23.06 -7.16
N THR A 274 -3.59 21.82 -7.04
CA THR A 274 -4.97 21.56 -6.62
C THR A 274 -5.15 21.67 -5.11
N THR A 275 -6.37 22.01 -4.69
CA THR A 275 -6.75 21.97 -3.27
C THR A 275 -7.38 20.62 -2.93
N ASP A 276 -6.90 20.01 -1.86
CA ASP A 276 -7.46 18.74 -1.39
C ASP A 276 -8.82 18.96 -0.73
N VAL A 277 -9.80 18.14 -1.08
CA VAL A 277 -11.16 18.17 -0.54
C VAL A 277 -11.54 16.77 -0.05
N TRP A 278 -12.10 16.72 1.15
CA TRP A 278 -12.74 15.53 1.68
C TRP A 278 -14.20 15.46 1.20
N GLU A 279 -14.60 14.38 0.59
CA GLU A 279 -15.94 14.19 0.01
C GLU A 279 -16.84 13.26 0.87
N GLY A 280 -16.26 12.62 1.89
CA GLY A 280 -16.92 11.62 2.75
C GLY A 280 -17.53 12.15 4.03
#